data_eb7d124765ba5a87a05f551fe62f7c2d
#
_entry.id   eb7d124765ba5a87a05f551fe62f7c2d
#
_cell.length_a   1.000
_cell.length_b   1.000
_cell.length_c   1.000
_cell.angle_alpha   90.00
_cell.angle_beta   90.00
_cell.angle_gamma   90.00
#
_symmetry.space_group_name_H-M   'P 1'
#
loop_
_entity.id
_entity.type
_entity.pdbx_description
1 polymer ?
#
loop_
_entity_poly.entity_id
_entity_poly.type
_entity_poly.pdbx_seq_one_letter_code
_entity_poly.pdbx_strand_id
1 'polypeptide(L)'
;IDGDALVVDRIEEKDFFTDKPLFGVHHPCHYLKMPPHNQYPGAYEITENCNAAVDLEKYQPKVYYQGCFWGGRTPEVCAMIDELEYRVGDDLKRNVVALWHDESHLNKYFIENPDLVHTYGPEYAFPEVFKDQCTFEPKIVHLAKDNSEYQQ
;
A
#
# COMPACT_ATOMS: atom_id res chain seq x y z
N ILE A 1 9.77 -0.95 4.57
CA ILE A 1 10.14 -1.37 3.22
C ILE A 1 10.48 -2.85 3.21
N ASP A 2 10.04 -3.59 2.21
CA ASP A 2 10.29 -5.02 2.08
C ASP A 2 11.76 -5.32 1.75
N GLY A 3 12.23 -6.51 2.13
CA GLY A 3 13.63 -6.91 2.00
C GLY A 3 14.11 -7.19 0.57
N ASP A 4 13.20 -7.25 -0.41
CA ASP A 4 13.47 -7.40 -1.84
C ASP A 4 13.47 -6.06 -2.60
N ALA A 5 13.46 -4.94 -1.90
CA ALA A 5 13.56 -3.61 -2.47
C ALA A 5 15.01 -3.21 -2.75
N LEU A 6 15.27 -2.72 -3.96
CA LEU A 6 16.56 -2.19 -4.41
C LEU A 6 16.44 -0.69 -4.68
N VAL A 7 17.24 0.12 -4.00
CA VAL A 7 17.38 1.54 -4.29
C VAL A 7 18.26 1.69 -5.55
N VAL A 8 17.70 2.24 -6.62
CA VAL A 8 18.36 2.34 -7.94
C VAL A 8 18.69 3.78 -8.33
N ASP A 9 18.14 4.76 -7.62
CA ASP A 9 18.46 6.17 -7.80
C ASP A 9 18.59 6.87 -6.44
N ARG A 10 19.16 8.07 -6.46
CA ARG A 10 19.39 8.87 -5.25
C ARG A 10 18.06 9.23 -4.59
N ILE A 11 17.98 8.90 -3.30
CA ILE A 11 16.91 9.34 -2.41
C ILE A 11 17.47 10.45 -1.53
N GLU A 12 16.82 11.60 -1.49
CA GLU A 12 17.22 12.73 -0.68
C GLU A 12 16.35 12.83 0.59
N GLU A 13 16.88 13.45 1.63
CA GLU A 13 16.16 13.65 2.90
C GLU A 13 14.79 14.33 2.69
N LYS A 14 14.73 15.33 1.81
CA LYS A 14 13.48 16.03 1.43
C LYS A 14 12.42 15.11 0.83
N ASP A 15 12.82 13.96 0.29
CA ASP A 15 11.89 12.98 -0.28
C ASP A 15 11.07 12.25 0.81
N PHE A 16 11.51 12.26 2.08
CA PHE A 16 10.82 11.61 3.20
C PHE A 16 10.26 12.56 4.26
N PHE A 17 10.76 13.79 4.33
CA PHE A 17 10.26 14.78 5.29
C PHE A 17 9.22 15.67 4.62
N THR A 18 7.96 15.27 4.76
CA THR A 18 6.81 16.02 4.29
C THR A 18 6.14 16.76 5.45
N ASP A 19 5.19 17.63 5.13
CA ASP A 19 4.32 18.30 6.09
C ASP A 19 3.38 17.32 6.80
N LYS A 20 3.09 16.16 6.18
CA LYS A 20 2.23 15.12 6.75
C LYS A 20 3.02 14.11 7.57
N PRO A 21 2.42 13.58 8.65
CA PRO A 21 3.12 12.69 9.57
C PRO A 21 3.35 11.27 9.05
N LEU A 22 2.52 10.82 8.10
CA LEU A 22 2.62 9.50 7.48
C LEU A 22 2.84 9.63 5.98
N PHE A 23 3.34 8.58 5.36
CA PHE A 23 3.41 8.45 3.91
C PHE A 23 3.07 7.03 3.46
N GLY A 24 2.57 6.93 2.23
CA GLY A 24 2.39 5.69 1.50
C GLY A 24 2.70 5.87 0.03
N VAL A 25 2.95 4.79 -0.67
CA VAL A 25 3.27 4.79 -2.10
C VAL A 25 2.05 4.37 -2.92
N HIS A 26 1.76 5.12 -3.96
CA HIS A 26 0.70 4.79 -4.92
C HIS A 26 1.04 3.47 -5.60
N HIS A 27 0.17 2.48 -5.48
CA HIS A 27 0.40 1.15 -6.04
C HIS A 27 0.59 1.22 -7.56
N PRO A 28 1.69 0.69 -8.13
CA PRO A 28 2.01 0.80 -9.56
C PRO A 28 0.89 0.28 -10.47
N CYS A 29 0.29 -0.86 -10.16
CA CYS A 29 -0.82 -1.38 -10.97
C CYS A 29 -2.06 -0.50 -10.93
N HIS A 30 -2.33 0.18 -9.81
CA HIS A 30 -3.42 1.16 -9.73
C HIS A 30 -3.08 2.40 -10.58
N TYR A 31 -1.85 2.90 -10.50
CA TYR A 31 -1.37 4.02 -11.28
C TYR A 31 -1.44 3.73 -12.78
N LEU A 32 -0.97 2.56 -13.22
CA LEU A 32 -0.97 2.10 -14.61
C LEU A 32 -2.35 1.59 -15.08
N LYS A 33 -3.36 1.59 -14.21
CA LYS A 33 -4.71 1.07 -14.50
C LYS A 33 -4.70 -0.38 -14.99
N MET A 34 -3.89 -1.21 -14.35
CA MET A 34 -3.81 -2.65 -14.63
C MET A 34 -4.84 -3.45 -13.80
N PRO A 35 -5.26 -4.63 -14.26
CA PRO A 35 -6.10 -5.52 -13.43
C PRO A 35 -5.41 -5.90 -12.09
N PRO A 36 -6.19 -6.05 -10.99
CA PRO A 36 -7.64 -5.83 -10.87
C PRO A 36 -8.02 -4.34 -10.70
N HIS A 37 -7.06 -3.43 -10.56
CA HIS A 37 -7.26 -2.02 -10.20
C HIS A 37 -8.03 -1.19 -11.24
N ASN A 38 -8.15 -1.66 -12.47
CA ASN A 38 -8.90 -0.99 -13.54
C ASN A 38 -10.38 -1.39 -13.59
N GLN A 39 -10.85 -2.20 -12.64
CA GLN A 39 -12.23 -2.69 -12.56
C GLN A 39 -12.81 -2.33 -11.18
N TYR A 40 -14.14 -2.23 -11.10
CA TYR A 40 -14.82 -2.05 -9.81
C TYR A 40 -14.99 -3.42 -9.12
N PRO A 41 -14.73 -3.54 -7.84
CA PRO A 41 -14.21 -2.58 -6.87
C PRO A 41 -12.68 -2.36 -6.92
N GLY A 42 -11.98 -2.93 -7.88
CA GLY A 42 -10.53 -2.92 -7.96
C GLY A 42 -9.91 -3.90 -6.95
N ALA A 43 -8.85 -3.44 -6.30
CA ALA A 43 -8.20 -4.18 -5.21
C ALA A 43 -8.75 -3.81 -3.82
N TYR A 44 -9.74 -2.90 -3.73
CA TYR A 44 -10.29 -2.52 -2.42
C TYR A 44 -11.08 -3.67 -1.80
N GLU A 45 -10.85 -3.89 -0.51
CA GLU A 45 -11.70 -4.76 0.30
C GLU A 45 -13.08 -4.11 0.47
N ILE A 46 -14.15 -4.84 0.15
CA ILE A 46 -15.53 -4.37 0.28
C ILE A 46 -16.44 -5.34 1.04
N THR A 47 -15.87 -6.42 1.58
CA THR A 47 -16.64 -7.42 2.34
C THR A 47 -17.17 -6.81 3.64
N GLU A 48 -18.47 -6.70 3.78
CA GLU A 48 -19.15 -5.98 4.86
C GLU A 48 -18.69 -6.35 6.28
N ASN A 49 -18.31 -7.60 6.49
CA ASN A 49 -17.86 -8.08 7.80
C ASN A 49 -16.35 -7.97 8.04
N CYS A 50 -15.60 -7.37 7.13
CA CYS A 50 -14.17 -7.17 7.25
C CYS A 50 -13.85 -5.75 7.75
N ASN A 51 -12.99 -5.64 8.75
CA ASN A 51 -12.55 -4.34 9.26
C ASN A 51 -11.72 -3.53 8.26
N ALA A 52 -11.23 -4.17 7.20
CA ALA A 52 -10.57 -3.51 6.08
C ALA A 52 -11.53 -3.00 4.99
N ALA A 53 -12.85 -3.26 5.11
CA ALA A 53 -13.82 -2.89 4.09
C ALA A 53 -13.92 -1.38 3.89
N VAL A 54 -13.82 -0.95 2.63
CA VAL A 54 -13.90 0.46 2.21
C VAL A 54 -15.27 0.73 1.62
N ASP A 55 -15.96 1.72 2.16
CA ASP A 55 -17.16 2.27 1.54
C ASP A 55 -16.74 3.17 0.36
N LEU A 56 -16.75 2.60 -0.84
CA LEU A 56 -16.32 3.29 -2.06
C LEU A 56 -17.25 4.45 -2.47
N GLU A 57 -18.53 4.40 -2.11
CA GLU A 57 -19.47 5.48 -2.38
C GLU A 57 -19.21 6.69 -1.48
N LYS A 58 -18.93 6.44 -0.21
CA LYS A 58 -18.62 7.47 0.79
C LYS A 58 -17.27 8.13 0.54
N TYR A 59 -16.21 7.32 0.40
CA TYR A 59 -14.84 7.83 0.37
C TYR A 59 -14.34 8.21 -1.02
N GLN A 60 -14.84 7.55 -2.08
CA GLN A 60 -14.42 7.76 -3.47
C GLN A 60 -12.87 7.83 -3.62
N PRO A 61 -12.13 6.83 -3.13
CA PRO A 61 -10.69 6.90 -3.05
C PRO A 61 -10.07 7.07 -4.43
N LYS A 62 -9.03 7.92 -4.52
CA LYS A 62 -8.30 8.21 -5.76
C LYS A 62 -6.99 7.45 -5.87
N VAL A 63 -6.53 6.87 -4.77
CA VAL A 63 -5.24 6.19 -4.65
C VAL A 63 -5.44 4.87 -3.93
N TYR A 64 -4.85 3.82 -4.48
CA TYR A 64 -4.63 2.56 -3.79
C TYR A 64 -3.15 2.50 -3.40
N TYR A 65 -2.86 2.24 -2.13
CA TYR A 65 -1.52 2.24 -1.59
C TYR A 65 -0.92 0.84 -1.59
N GLN A 66 0.35 0.74 -1.94
CA GLN A 66 1.11 -0.50 -1.90
C GLN A 66 1.57 -0.81 -0.47
N GLY A 67 1.43 -2.06 -0.04
CA GLY A 67 1.78 -2.48 1.32
C GLY A 67 3.28 -2.58 1.60
N CYS A 68 4.12 -2.62 0.57
CA CYS A 68 5.55 -2.87 0.70
C CYS A 68 6.39 -1.66 1.14
N PHE A 69 5.90 -0.43 0.99
CA PHE A 69 6.64 0.77 1.38
C PHE A 69 5.71 1.88 1.90
N TRP A 70 5.75 2.07 3.18
CA TRP A 70 5.04 3.10 3.92
C TRP A 70 5.81 3.44 5.20
N GLY A 71 5.46 4.53 5.85
CA GLY A 71 6.13 4.95 7.07
C GLY A 71 5.70 6.35 7.52
N GLY A 72 6.55 6.97 8.35
CA GLY A 72 6.28 8.31 8.87
C GLY A 72 6.98 8.61 10.19
N ARG A 73 6.44 9.57 10.92
CA ARG A 73 6.91 9.92 12.27
C ARG A 73 6.56 8.82 13.26
N THR A 74 7.50 8.48 14.14
CA THR A 74 7.36 7.34 15.06
C THR A 74 6.04 7.32 15.85
N PRO A 75 5.58 8.44 16.47
CA PRO A 75 4.32 8.39 17.23
C PRO A 75 3.11 8.01 16.38
N GLU A 76 3.01 8.57 15.18
CA GLU A 76 1.88 8.34 14.27
C GLU A 76 1.95 6.95 13.62
N VAL A 77 3.16 6.46 13.32
CA VAL A 77 3.34 5.08 12.85
C VAL A 77 2.95 4.08 13.92
N CYS A 78 3.37 4.28 15.18
CA CYS A 78 2.98 3.40 16.28
C CYS A 78 1.45 3.40 16.49
N ALA A 79 0.83 4.58 16.49
CA ALA A 79 -0.63 4.68 16.64
C ALA A 79 -1.38 3.98 15.49
N MET A 80 -0.87 4.10 14.26
CA MET A 80 -1.41 3.39 13.10
C MET A 80 -1.26 1.87 13.28
N ILE A 81 -0.10 1.38 13.68
CA ILE A 81 0.15 -0.06 13.87
C ILE A 81 -0.78 -0.63 14.94
N ASP A 82 -0.96 0.06 16.07
CA ASP A 82 -1.86 -0.35 17.14
C ASP A 82 -3.31 -0.50 16.64
N GLU A 83 -3.75 0.43 15.81
CA GLU A 83 -5.09 0.38 15.19
C GLU A 83 -5.20 -0.79 14.18
N LEU A 84 -4.19 -0.99 13.34
CA LEU A 84 -4.17 -2.09 12.38
C LEU A 84 -4.13 -3.45 13.07
N GLU A 85 -3.33 -3.61 14.13
CA GLU A 85 -3.28 -4.82 14.95
C GLU A 85 -4.65 -5.14 15.54
N TYR A 86 -5.33 -4.14 16.11
CA TYR A 86 -6.68 -4.30 16.64
C TYR A 86 -7.66 -4.79 15.57
N ARG A 87 -7.68 -4.15 14.39
CA ARG A 87 -8.58 -4.49 13.26
C ARG A 87 -8.34 -5.91 12.76
N VAL A 88 -7.07 -6.25 12.51
CA VAL A 88 -6.68 -7.61 12.07
C VAL A 88 -7.03 -8.65 13.13
N GLY A 89 -6.72 -8.38 14.41
CA GLY A 89 -7.00 -9.29 15.50
C GLY A 89 -8.49 -9.55 15.71
N ASP A 90 -9.33 -8.54 15.49
CA ASP A 90 -10.79 -8.69 15.57
C ASP A 90 -11.33 -9.48 14.35
N ASP A 91 -10.84 -9.22 13.14
CA ASP A 91 -11.20 -10.00 11.96
C ASP A 91 -10.83 -11.49 12.13
N LEU A 92 -9.62 -11.77 12.59
CA LEU A 92 -9.17 -13.16 12.83
C LEU A 92 -10.02 -13.89 13.85
N LYS A 93 -10.50 -13.25 14.93
CA LYS A 93 -11.44 -13.84 15.89
C LYS A 93 -12.76 -14.25 15.25
N ARG A 94 -13.14 -13.61 14.17
CA ARG A 94 -14.35 -13.90 13.38
C ARG A 94 -14.08 -14.79 12.16
N ASN A 95 -12.85 -15.32 12.00
CA ASN A 95 -12.37 -16.06 10.83
C ASN A 95 -12.51 -15.27 9.53
N VAL A 96 -12.29 -13.95 9.59
CA VAL A 96 -12.24 -13.06 8.44
C VAL A 96 -10.78 -12.77 8.12
N VAL A 97 -10.43 -12.88 6.84
CA VAL A 97 -9.12 -12.48 6.31
C VAL A 97 -9.37 -11.53 5.15
N ALA A 98 -8.80 -10.35 5.22
CA ALA A 98 -8.95 -9.33 4.18
C ALA A 98 -8.32 -9.79 2.84
N LEU A 99 -8.85 -9.30 1.73
CA LEU A 99 -8.50 -9.69 0.35
C LEU A 99 -6.98 -9.67 0.10
N TRP A 100 -6.32 -8.59 0.51
CA TRP A 100 -4.87 -8.40 0.40
C TRP A 100 -4.22 -8.25 1.77
N HIS A 101 -4.71 -9.04 2.75
CA HIS A 101 -4.16 -9.11 4.11
C HIS A 101 -3.95 -7.73 4.74
N ASP A 102 -2.73 -7.44 5.17
CA ASP A 102 -2.33 -6.18 5.82
C ASP A 102 -2.45 -4.97 4.87
N GLU A 103 -2.20 -5.12 3.57
CA GLU A 103 -2.35 -4.05 2.59
C GLU A 103 -3.80 -3.53 2.52
N SER A 104 -4.80 -4.41 2.63
CA SER A 104 -6.21 -3.99 2.68
C SER A 104 -6.50 -3.12 3.90
N HIS A 105 -5.99 -3.49 5.07
CA HIS A 105 -6.15 -2.73 6.31
C HIS A 105 -5.42 -1.39 6.24
N LEU A 106 -4.20 -1.37 5.67
CA LEU A 106 -3.42 -0.15 5.45
C LEU A 106 -4.18 0.83 4.54
N ASN A 107 -4.72 0.33 3.42
CA ASN A 107 -5.52 1.15 2.50
C ASN A 107 -6.74 1.76 3.18
N LYS A 108 -7.48 0.96 3.98
CA LYS A 108 -8.61 1.46 4.77
C LYS A 108 -8.19 2.58 5.69
N TYR A 109 -7.09 2.40 6.43
CA TYR A 109 -6.59 3.41 7.35
C TYR A 109 -6.23 4.72 6.64
N PHE A 110 -5.49 4.64 5.53
CA PHE A 110 -5.08 5.82 4.76
C PHE A 110 -6.26 6.55 4.12
N ILE A 111 -7.26 5.82 3.64
CA ILE A 111 -8.49 6.39 3.08
C ILE A 111 -9.31 7.12 4.15
N GLU A 112 -9.34 6.61 5.37
CA GLU A 112 -10.04 7.25 6.50
C GLU A 112 -9.29 8.47 7.07
N ASN A 113 -7.97 8.54 6.86
CA ASN A 113 -7.09 9.56 7.41
C ASN A 113 -6.29 10.33 6.33
N PRO A 114 -6.93 10.88 5.28
CA PRO A 114 -6.23 11.46 4.14
C PRO A 114 -5.37 12.68 4.51
N ASP A 115 -5.71 13.38 5.60
CA ASP A 115 -4.97 14.54 6.07
C ASP A 115 -3.64 14.17 6.75
N LEU A 116 -3.50 12.91 7.18
CA LEU A 116 -2.28 12.41 7.81
C LEU A 116 -1.28 11.84 6.81
N VAL A 117 -1.70 11.51 5.58
CA VAL A 117 -0.90 10.70 4.64
C VAL A 117 -0.42 11.52 3.46
N HIS A 118 0.90 11.59 3.28
CA HIS A 118 1.52 12.02 2.03
C HIS A 118 1.57 10.85 1.05
N THR A 119 1.17 11.08 -0.20
CA THR A 119 1.20 10.06 -1.24
C THR A 119 2.42 10.26 -2.14
N TYR A 120 3.33 9.31 -2.11
CA TYR A 120 4.39 9.21 -3.10
C TYR A 120 3.90 8.55 -4.38
N GLY A 121 4.52 8.87 -5.50
CA GLY A 121 4.27 8.21 -6.76
C GLY A 121 4.85 6.78 -6.79
N PRO A 122 4.52 6.00 -7.84
CA PRO A 122 4.94 4.60 -7.97
C PRO A 122 6.45 4.45 -8.18
N GLU A 123 7.20 5.52 -8.44
CA GLU A 123 8.67 5.53 -8.58
C GLU A 123 9.39 5.07 -7.30
N TYR A 124 8.74 5.13 -6.14
CA TYR A 124 9.30 4.69 -4.86
C TYR A 124 9.04 3.21 -4.53
N ALA A 125 8.32 2.48 -5.37
CA ALA A 125 8.06 1.05 -5.15
C ALA A 125 7.62 0.37 -6.46
N PHE A 126 8.47 0.42 -7.51
CA PHE A 126 8.10 -0.09 -8.83
C PHE A 126 8.54 -1.54 -9.02
N PRO A 127 7.64 -2.47 -9.41
CA PRO A 127 8.01 -3.86 -9.64
C PRO A 127 8.90 -4.03 -10.87
N GLU A 128 10.01 -4.76 -10.74
CA GLU A 128 10.93 -5.06 -11.84
C GLU A 128 10.23 -5.70 -13.06
N VAL A 129 9.25 -6.55 -12.80
CA VAL A 129 8.47 -7.24 -13.84
C VAL A 129 7.68 -6.30 -14.77
N PHE A 130 7.49 -5.04 -14.38
CA PHE A 130 6.80 -4.04 -15.19
C PHE A 130 7.74 -2.98 -15.78
N LYS A 131 9.05 -3.22 -15.75
CA LYS A 131 10.06 -2.26 -16.20
C LYS A 131 9.79 -1.70 -17.59
N ASP A 132 9.36 -2.53 -18.53
CA ASP A 132 9.05 -2.11 -19.90
C ASP A 132 7.78 -1.24 -20.03
N GLN A 133 6.98 -1.16 -18.96
CA GLN A 133 5.77 -0.33 -18.90
C GLN A 133 6.01 0.96 -18.11
N CYS A 134 7.22 1.14 -17.58
CA CYS A 134 7.58 2.30 -16.78
C CYS A 134 7.72 3.55 -17.68
N THR A 135 6.99 4.61 -17.33
CA THR A 135 7.04 5.91 -18.02
C THR A 135 7.81 6.98 -17.25
N PHE A 136 8.47 6.60 -16.17
CA PHE A 136 9.25 7.44 -15.27
C PHE A 136 10.51 6.70 -14.82
N GLU A 137 11.46 7.40 -14.22
CA GLU A 137 12.66 6.79 -13.63
C GLU A 137 12.35 6.26 -12.23
N PRO A 138 12.41 4.94 -11.98
CA PRO A 138 12.22 4.39 -10.65
C PRO A 138 13.34 4.81 -9.71
N LYS A 139 13.01 5.09 -8.45
CA LYS A 139 13.97 5.31 -7.36
C LYS A 139 14.19 4.05 -6.53
N ILE A 140 13.12 3.28 -6.36
CA ILE A 140 13.15 2.00 -5.67
C ILE A 140 12.44 0.96 -6.54
N VAL A 141 13.09 -0.16 -6.77
CA VAL A 141 12.58 -1.28 -7.55
C VAL A 141 12.38 -2.48 -6.64
N HIS A 142 11.23 -3.11 -6.71
CA HIS A 142 10.97 -4.41 -6.11
C HIS A 142 11.38 -5.51 -7.08
N LEU A 143 12.36 -6.31 -6.65
CA LEU A 143 12.93 -7.38 -7.46
C LEU A 143 11.91 -8.49 -7.70
N ALA A 144 11.97 -9.10 -8.89
CA ALA A 144 11.16 -10.26 -9.21
C ALA A 144 11.51 -11.43 -8.29
N LYS A 145 10.49 -12.03 -7.67
CA LYS A 145 10.64 -13.24 -6.84
C LYS A 145 10.43 -14.47 -7.69
N ASP A 146 11.35 -15.42 -7.63
CA ASP A 146 11.11 -16.78 -8.09
C ASP A 146 10.34 -17.54 -7.00
N ASN A 147 9.02 -17.57 -7.12
CA ASN A 147 8.15 -18.25 -6.16
C ASN A 147 8.13 -19.78 -6.36
N SER A 148 8.83 -20.32 -7.36
CA SER A 148 8.83 -21.76 -7.64
C SER A 148 9.46 -22.59 -6.51
N GLU A 149 10.37 -21.99 -5.73
CA GLU A 149 11.04 -22.66 -4.60
C GLU A 149 10.16 -22.73 -3.32
N TYR A 150 9.08 -21.97 -3.25
CA TYR A 150 8.21 -21.86 -2.05
C TYR A 150 6.88 -22.61 -2.17
N GLN A 151 6.62 -23.24 -3.31
CA GLN A 151 5.43 -24.09 -3.51
C GLN A 151 5.72 -25.53 -3.07
N GLN A 152 5.91 -25.73 -1.76
CA GLN A 152 5.95 -27.07 -1.15
C GLN A 152 4.74 -27.27 -0.24
#